data_db98cfda61fd3eb3a21742bb8845fcc9
#
_entry.id   db98cfda61fd3eb3a21742bb8845fcc9
#
_cell.length_a   1.000
_cell.length_b   1.000
_cell.length_c   1.000
_cell.angle_alpha   90.00
_cell.angle_beta   90.00
_cell.angle_gamma   90.00
#
_symmetry.space_group_name_H-M   'P 1'
#
loop_
_entity.id
_entity.type
_entity.pdbx_description
1 polymer ?
#
loop_
_entity_poly.entity_id
_entity_poly.type
_entity_poly.pdbx_seq_one_letter_code
_entity_poly.pdbx_strand_id
1 'polypeptide(L)'
;MDTVVVVGGTGHLGRDLVARLKGSYRVRVLARSVGSDPEVEWIRGDLATGAGIAQALAGSQTVIHAATLSPAARRGYFVPKDLWTSPSSVDYDGTARLLDEVGTAGVGQLIYVSIVGIDKPRVPYLRHKLEAEQLVRQSPVPWSIARAAQFHWLLDRMLGRMARLPMVPLPDMAMEPVDTSDFADYLVESVGQGPSGRLADFGGPEVLTFTQLFDQWQQIRKHPARTMRVPLPSAARDAVTAMSVSGPGSRHGKITWAEWLRTHPAE
;
A
#
# COMPACT_ATOMS: atom_id res chain seq x y z
N MET A 1 -27.35 5.42 -3.92
CA MET A 1 -26.14 4.64 -3.65
C MET A 1 -24.97 5.55 -3.94
N ASP A 2 -24.16 5.81 -2.95
CA ASP A 2 -23.02 6.73 -3.04
C ASP A 2 -21.95 6.17 -3.97
N THR A 3 -21.27 7.06 -4.69
CA THR A 3 -20.19 6.68 -5.60
C THR A 3 -18.85 6.79 -4.89
N VAL A 4 -18.12 5.67 -4.84
CA VAL A 4 -16.75 5.60 -4.33
C VAL A 4 -15.79 5.42 -5.50
N VAL A 5 -14.82 6.33 -5.62
CA VAL A 5 -13.76 6.24 -6.63
C VAL A 5 -12.53 5.55 -6.02
N VAL A 6 -12.07 4.48 -6.66
CA VAL A 6 -10.81 3.82 -6.29
C VAL A 6 -9.73 4.19 -7.30
N VAL A 7 -8.78 5.01 -6.88
CA VAL A 7 -7.61 5.37 -7.68
C VAL A 7 -6.55 4.30 -7.50
N GLY A 8 -6.21 3.61 -8.59
CA GLY A 8 -5.32 2.45 -8.56
C GLY A 8 -6.04 1.11 -8.34
N GLY A 9 -7.33 1.01 -8.73
CA GLY A 9 -8.16 -0.17 -8.52
C GLY A 9 -7.70 -1.45 -9.23
N THR A 10 -6.71 -1.38 -10.14
CA THR A 10 -6.10 -2.57 -10.77
C THR A 10 -4.91 -3.17 -9.99
N GLY A 11 -4.42 -2.48 -8.94
CA GLY A 11 -3.40 -3.01 -8.03
C GLY A 11 -3.94 -4.07 -7.07
N HIS A 12 -3.06 -4.72 -6.27
CA HIS A 12 -3.48 -5.75 -5.30
C HIS A 12 -4.52 -5.21 -4.32
N LEU A 13 -4.19 -4.18 -3.55
CA LEU A 13 -5.14 -3.53 -2.63
C LEU A 13 -6.38 -2.97 -3.38
N GLY A 14 -6.17 -2.41 -4.58
CA GLY A 14 -7.27 -1.85 -5.37
C GLY A 14 -8.31 -2.89 -5.77
N ARG A 15 -7.91 -4.10 -6.17
CA ARG A 15 -8.82 -5.21 -6.47
C ARG A 15 -9.60 -5.66 -5.25
N ASP A 16 -8.94 -5.74 -4.09
CA ASP A 16 -9.62 -6.09 -2.84
C ASP A 16 -10.64 -5.03 -2.43
N LEU A 17 -10.31 -3.75 -2.59
CA LEU A 17 -11.24 -2.63 -2.36
C LEU A 17 -12.45 -2.70 -3.28
N VAL A 18 -12.23 -2.88 -4.57
CA VAL A 18 -13.31 -2.99 -5.57
C VAL A 18 -14.26 -4.12 -5.20
N ALA A 19 -13.72 -5.31 -4.87
CA ALA A 19 -14.52 -6.47 -4.52
C ALA A 19 -15.40 -6.23 -3.28
N ARG A 20 -14.91 -5.46 -2.29
CA ARG A 20 -15.62 -5.20 -1.02
C ARG A 20 -16.62 -4.06 -1.12
N LEU A 21 -16.34 -3.07 -1.94
CA LEU A 21 -17.22 -1.92 -2.13
C LEU A 21 -18.45 -2.25 -2.98
N LYS A 22 -18.34 -3.23 -3.88
CA LYS A 22 -19.47 -3.69 -4.68
C LYS A 22 -20.63 -4.18 -3.80
N GLY A 23 -21.85 -3.93 -4.25
CA GLY A 23 -23.06 -4.24 -3.48
C GLY A 23 -23.49 -3.17 -2.47
N SER A 24 -22.56 -2.38 -1.92
CA SER A 24 -22.86 -1.29 -0.98
C SER A 24 -22.69 0.10 -1.60
N TYR A 25 -21.83 0.23 -2.60
CA TYR A 25 -21.50 1.49 -3.26
C TYR A 25 -21.52 1.33 -4.78
N ARG A 26 -21.74 2.43 -5.51
CA ARG A 26 -21.38 2.50 -6.92
C ARG A 26 -19.87 2.66 -7.02
N VAL A 27 -19.20 1.66 -7.55
CA VAL A 27 -17.73 1.67 -7.64
C VAL A 27 -17.27 2.22 -8.98
N ARG A 28 -16.42 3.24 -8.93
CA ARG A 28 -15.71 3.78 -10.08
C ARG A 28 -14.22 3.61 -9.90
N VAL A 29 -13.50 3.19 -10.92
CA VAL A 29 -12.06 2.96 -10.87
C VAL A 29 -11.34 3.88 -11.84
N LEU A 30 -10.39 4.66 -11.33
CA LEU A 30 -9.40 5.37 -12.13
C LEU A 30 -8.13 4.53 -12.25
N ALA A 31 -7.82 4.05 -13.46
CA ALA A 31 -6.62 3.26 -13.73
C ALA A 31 -6.12 3.43 -15.17
N ARG A 32 -4.84 3.10 -15.40
CA ARG A 32 -4.21 3.16 -16.73
C ARG A 32 -4.76 2.09 -17.69
N SER A 33 -5.22 0.98 -17.14
CA SER A 33 -5.89 -0.09 -17.89
C SER A 33 -7.31 -0.28 -17.38
N VAL A 34 -8.25 -0.48 -18.29
CA VAL A 34 -9.65 -0.75 -17.98
C VAL A 34 -9.78 -2.24 -17.63
N GLY A 35 -10.51 -2.54 -16.58
CA GLY A 35 -10.89 -3.91 -16.22
C GLY A 35 -12.10 -4.39 -16.99
N SER A 36 -12.50 -5.64 -16.75
CA SER A 36 -13.62 -6.31 -17.45
C SER A 36 -14.87 -6.50 -16.57
N ASP A 37 -14.83 -6.07 -15.30
CA ASP A 37 -15.96 -6.23 -14.40
C ASP A 37 -17.11 -5.27 -14.80
N PRO A 38 -18.30 -5.76 -15.22
CA PRO A 38 -19.41 -4.94 -15.69
C PRO A 38 -20.11 -4.17 -14.55
N GLU A 39 -19.92 -4.54 -13.29
CA GLU A 39 -20.49 -3.85 -12.13
C GLU A 39 -19.66 -2.63 -11.71
N VAL A 40 -18.52 -2.40 -12.38
CA VAL A 40 -17.57 -1.33 -12.07
C VAL A 40 -17.51 -0.34 -13.23
N GLU A 41 -17.63 0.94 -12.92
CA GLU A 41 -17.41 2.00 -13.90
C GLU A 41 -15.91 2.27 -14.05
N TRP A 42 -15.34 1.85 -15.17
CA TRP A 42 -13.92 1.99 -15.45
C TRP A 42 -13.62 3.28 -16.21
N ILE A 43 -12.80 4.14 -15.61
CA ILE A 43 -12.29 5.36 -16.24
C ILE A 43 -10.80 5.16 -16.53
N ARG A 44 -10.44 5.21 -17.80
CA ARG A 44 -9.04 5.18 -18.21
C ARG A 44 -8.39 6.53 -17.91
N GLY A 45 -7.30 6.50 -17.10
CA GLY A 45 -6.58 7.72 -16.76
C GLY A 45 -5.24 7.44 -16.09
N ASP A 46 -4.47 8.49 -15.87
CA ASP A 46 -3.14 8.40 -15.29
C ASP A 46 -2.87 9.62 -14.39
N LEU A 47 -2.57 9.38 -13.12
CA LEU A 47 -2.20 10.41 -12.15
C LEU A 47 -0.94 11.19 -12.57
N ALA A 48 0.00 10.54 -13.25
CA ALA A 48 1.23 11.20 -13.67
C ALA A 48 0.99 12.31 -14.70
N THR A 49 -0.09 12.20 -15.51
CA THR A 49 -0.47 13.19 -16.52
C THR A 49 -1.70 14.01 -16.15
N GLY A 50 -2.49 13.57 -15.16
CA GLY A 50 -3.78 14.15 -14.82
C GLY A 50 -4.96 13.64 -15.67
N ALA A 51 -4.68 12.84 -16.69
CA ALA A 51 -5.72 12.36 -17.60
C ALA A 51 -6.80 11.55 -16.87
N GLY A 52 -8.08 11.85 -17.15
CA GLY A 52 -9.23 11.12 -16.63
C GLY A 52 -9.60 11.41 -15.17
N ILE A 53 -8.85 12.23 -14.43
CA ILE A 53 -9.13 12.51 -13.00
C ILE A 53 -10.49 13.21 -12.87
N ALA A 54 -10.73 14.33 -13.53
CA ALA A 54 -11.99 15.06 -13.45
C ALA A 54 -13.20 14.17 -13.81
N GLN A 55 -13.07 13.36 -14.87
CA GLN A 55 -14.12 12.41 -15.28
C GLN A 55 -14.39 11.38 -14.18
N ALA A 56 -13.32 10.83 -13.54
CA ALA A 56 -13.47 9.85 -12.47
C ALA A 56 -14.16 10.42 -11.25
N LEU A 57 -13.92 11.70 -10.93
CA LEU A 57 -14.43 12.35 -9.72
C LEU A 57 -15.84 12.93 -9.88
N ALA A 58 -16.35 13.10 -11.10
CA ALA A 58 -17.65 13.73 -11.33
C ALA A 58 -18.78 13.05 -10.54
N GLY A 59 -19.40 13.79 -9.59
CA GLY A 59 -20.49 13.33 -8.74
C GLY A 59 -20.14 12.23 -7.73
N SER A 60 -18.85 12.04 -7.42
CA SER A 60 -18.41 11.08 -6.41
C SER A 60 -18.47 11.68 -4.99
N GLN A 61 -18.75 10.86 -4.00
CA GLN A 61 -18.80 11.23 -2.59
C GLN A 61 -17.48 10.93 -1.87
N THR A 62 -16.84 9.80 -2.21
CA THR A 62 -15.60 9.36 -1.55
C THR A 62 -14.57 8.95 -2.59
N VAL A 63 -13.32 9.27 -2.30
CA VAL A 63 -12.16 8.85 -3.09
C VAL A 63 -11.19 8.06 -2.22
N ILE A 64 -10.81 6.85 -2.64
CA ILE A 64 -9.75 6.08 -2.02
C ILE A 64 -8.53 6.13 -2.94
N HIS A 65 -7.48 6.80 -2.50
CA HIS A 65 -6.23 6.91 -3.26
C HIS A 65 -5.25 5.80 -2.84
N ALA A 66 -5.28 4.69 -3.59
CA ALA A 66 -4.42 3.52 -3.40
C ALA A 66 -3.33 3.37 -4.48
N ALA A 67 -3.24 4.32 -5.43
CA ALA A 67 -2.21 4.28 -6.45
C ALA A 67 -0.85 4.67 -5.89
N THR A 68 0.20 3.96 -6.32
CA THR A 68 1.60 4.23 -5.95
C THR A 68 2.56 3.74 -7.04
N LEU A 69 3.76 4.30 -7.07
CA LEU A 69 4.84 3.91 -7.97
C LEU A 69 6.04 3.38 -7.18
N SER A 70 5.80 2.44 -6.26
CA SER A 70 6.87 1.82 -5.47
C SER A 70 7.88 1.09 -6.37
N PRO A 71 9.19 1.39 -6.26
CA PRO A 71 10.24 0.66 -6.98
C PRO A 71 10.22 -0.84 -6.68
N ALA A 72 10.07 -1.22 -5.41
CA ALA A 72 10.01 -2.62 -5.00
C ALA A 72 8.76 -3.32 -5.53
N ALA A 73 7.59 -2.68 -5.51
CA ALA A 73 6.36 -3.25 -6.05
C ALA A 73 6.44 -3.51 -7.57
N ARG A 74 7.17 -2.65 -8.31
CA ARG A 74 7.34 -2.82 -9.76
C ARG A 74 8.29 -3.94 -10.14
N ARG A 75 9.42 -4.08 -9.43
CA ARG A 75 10.51 -4.98 -9.79
C ARG A 75 10.60 -6.21 -8.89
N GLY A 76 10.01 -6.16 -7.70
CA GLY A 76 10.19 -7.17 -6.65
C GLY A 76 11.52 -7.04 -5.89
N TYR A 77 12.31 -6.00 -6.14
CA TYR A 77 13.57 -5.72 -5.45
C TYR A 77 13.93 -4.24 -5.54
N PHE A 78 14.77 -3.79 -4.61
CA PHE A 78 15.43 -2.50 -4.69
C PHE A 78 16.74 -2.60 -5.45
N VAL A 79 17.10 -1.54 -6.16
CA VAL A 79 18.44 -1.34 -6.75
C VAL A 79 19.13 -0.18 -6.06
N PRO A 80 20.48 -0.11 -6.08
CA PRO A 80 21.20 0.94 -5.37
C PRO A 80 20.70 2.36 -5.67
N LYS A 81 20.35 2.67 -6.92
CA LYS A 81 19.83 3.99 -7.28
C LYS A 81 18.54 4.39 -6.56
N ASP A 82 17.72 3.43 -6.11
CA ASP A 82 16.47 3.72 -5.39
C ASP A 82 16.74 4.33 -4.00
N LEU A 83 17.97 4.23 -3.50
CA LEU A 83 18.40 4.90 -2.28
C LEU A 83 18.55 6.42 -2.46
N TRP A 84 18.74 6.88 -3.70
CA TRP A 84 18.97 8.29 -4.02
C TRP A 84 17.91 8.90 -4.93
N THR A 85 17.21 8.08 -5.73
CA THR A 85 16.21 8.57 -6.69
C THR A 85 14.95 7.71 -6.70
N SER A 86 13.80 8.36 -6.79
CA SER A 86 12.50 7.72 -7.05
C SER A 86 11.63 8.69 -7.84
N PRO A 87 10.82 8.21 -8.81
CA PRO A 87 9.86 9.08 -9.48
C PRO A 87 8.83 9.65 -8.51
N SER A 88 8.60 10.97 -8.57
CA SER A 88 7.55 11.67 -7.81
C SER A 88 6.18 11.63 -8.50
N SER A 89 6.17 11.33 -9.79
CA SER A 89 5.08 11.58 -10.74
C SER A 89 3.71 11.00 -10.37
N VAL A 90 3.66 9.94 -9.56
CA VAL A 90 2.40 9.33 -9.05
C VAL A 90 2.19 9.70 -7.59
N ASP A 91 3.20 9.45 -6.73
CA ASP A 91 3.01 9.55 -5.28
C ASP A 91 2.94 11.00 -4.79
N TYR A 92 3.69 11.94 -5.35
CA TYR A 92 3.65 13.35 -4.98
C TYR A 92 2.88 14.20 -6.02
N ASP A 93 3.39 14.30 -7.25
CA ASP A 93 2.80 15.16 -8.27
C ASP A 93 1.38 14.69 -8.66
N GLY A 94 1.17 13.36 -8.72
CA GLY A 94 -0.13 12.77 -9.00
C GLY A 94 -1.13 13.00 -7.88
N THR A 95 -0.68 12.95 -6.62
CA THR A 95 -1.52 13.30 -5.46
C THR A 95 -1.90 14.78 -5.47
N ALA A 96 -0.98 15.68 -5.81
CA ALA A 96 -1.27 17.11 -5.92
C ALA A 96 -2.38 17.36 -6.98
N ARG A 97 -2.23 16.80 -8.19
CA ARG A 97 -3.26 16.91 -9.25
C ARG A 97 -4.60 16.32 -8.82
N LEU A 98 -4.59 15.18 -8.13
CA LEU A 98 -5.81 14.57 -7.60
C LEU A 98 -6.51 15.51 -6.62
N LEU A 99 -5.77 16.15 -5.70
CA LEU A 99 -6.32 17.06 -4.69
C LEU A 99 -6.96 18.31 -5.32
N ASP A 100 -6.35 18.87 -6.37
CA ASP A 100 -6.89 20.01 -7.10
C ASP A 100 -8.27 19.67 -7.70
N GLU A 101 -8.41 18.50 -8.29
CA GLU A 101 -9.66 18.04 -8.89
C GLU A 101 -10.69 17.59 -7.84
N VAL A 102 -10.26 16.97 -6.73
CA VAL A 102 -11.13 16.54 -5.62
C VAL A 102 -11.80 17.77 -4.99
N GLY A 103 -11.05 18.86 -4.79
CA GLY A 103 -11.59 20.12 -4.30
C GLY A 103 -12.64 20.72 -5.24
N THR A 104 -12.39 20.70 -6.54
CA THR A 104 -13.30 21.20 -7.58
C THR A 104 -14.57 20.34 -7.71
N ALA A 105 -14.45 19.03 -7.58
CA ALA A 105 -15.56 18.09 -7.70
C ALA A 105 -16.48 18.05 -6.48
N GLY A 106 -16.12 18.70 -5.36
CA GLY A 106 -16.91 18.72 -4.13
C GLY A 106 -16.99 17.35 -3.43
N VAL A 107 -15.93 16.56 -3.50
CA VAL A 107 -15.83 15.25 -2.84
C VAL A 107 -15.90 15.42 -1.32
N GLY A 108 -16.74 14.62 -0.66
CA GLY A 108 -16.96 14.70 0.79
C GLY A 108 -15.88 14.01 1.64
N GLN A 109 -15.11 13.07 1.05
CA GLN A 109 -14.04 12.36 1.76
C GLN A 109 -12.95 11.88 0.82
N LEU A 110 -11.69 12.13 1.18
CA LEU A 110 -10.52 11.51 0.57
C LEU A 110 -9.86 10.57 1.58
N ILE A 111 -9.69 9.30 1.25
CA ILE A 111 -8.89 8.34 2.01
C ILE A 111 -7.57 8.14 1.28
N TYR A 112 -6.46 8.56 1.89
CA TYR A 112 -5.10 8.40 1.35
C TYR A 112 -4.41 7.19 1.98
N VAL A 113 -3.98 6.25 1.14
CA VAL A 113 -3.24 5.05 1.56
C VAL A 113 -1.75 5.37 1.67
N SER A 114 -1.18 5.11 2.85
CA SER A 114 0.20 5.40 3.17
C SER A 114 0.89 4.21 3.87
N ILE A 115 2.06 4.43 4.45
CA ILE A 115 2.94 3.39 4.97
C ILE A 115 3.25 3.66 6.45
N VAL A 116 3.26 2.61 7.28
CA VAL A 116 3.70 2.67 8.67
C VAL A 116 5.16 3.15 8.76
N GLY A 117 5.45 4.01 9.73
CA GLY A 117 6.82 4.42 10.08
C GLY A 117 7.50 5.37 9.11
N ILE A 118 6.78 6.03 8.19
CA ILE A 118 7.41 6.95 7.21
C ILE A 118 7.77 8.33 7.78
N ASP A 119 7.56 8.59 9.06
CA ASP A 119 7.80 9.93 9.65
C ASP A 119 9.28 10.37 9.59
N LYS A 120 10.20 9.42 9.44
CA LYS A 120 11.64 9.67 9.23
C LYS A 120 12.12 8.96 7.96
N PRO A 121 11.71 9.42 6.77
CA PRO A 121 11.97 8.71 5.52
C PRO A 121 13.47 8.74 5.18
N ARG A 122 14.04 7.56 4.90
CA ARG A 122 15.46 7.41 4.53
C ARG A 122 15.68 7.25 3.03
N VAL A 123 14.61 6.94 2.29
CA VAL A 123 14.68 6.75 0.83
C VAL A 123 13.70 7.69 0.12
N PRO A 124 14.01 8.14 -1.09
CA PRO A 124 13.20 9.13 -1.82
C PRO A 124 11.74 8.72 -1.97
N TYR A 125 11.45 7.46 -2.25
CA TYR A 125 10.08 6.96 -2.36
C TYR A 125 9.24 7.23 -1.10
N LEU A 126 9.78 6.93 0.10
CA LEU A 126 9.08 7.19 1.36
C LEU A 126 8.95 8.69 1.65
N ARG A 127 9.92 9.51 1.18
CA ARG A 127 9.84 10.96 1.27
C ARG A 127 8.67 11.49 0.44
N HIS A 128 8.52 11.05 -0.81
CA HIS A 128 7.38 11.44 -1.64
C HIS A 128 6.04 11.03 -1.04
N LYS A 129 5.98 9.86 -0.41
CA LYS A 129 4.77 9.43 0.33
C LYS A 129 4.46 10.34 1.52
N LEU A 130 5.48 10.74 2.30
CA LEU A 130 5.29 11.65 3.43
C LEU A 130 4.91 13.07 2.97
N GLU A 131 5.56 13.57 1.92
CA GLU A 131 5.22 14.86 1.31
C GLU A 131 3.78 14.87 0.77
N ALA A 132 3.33 13.76 0.17
CA ALA A 132 1.94 13.59 -0.25
C ALA A 132 0.95 13.58 0.93
N GLU A 133 1.29 12.95 2.08
CA GLU A 133 0.49 13.08 3.29
C GLU A 133 0.38 14.55 3.76
N GLN A 134 1.44 15.33 3.62
CA GLN A 134 1.42 16.75 3.98
C GLN A 134 0.49 17.54 3.05
N LEU A 135 0.50 17.27 1.75
CA LEU A 135 -0.47 17.86 0.81
C LEU A 135 -1.90 17.52 1.20
N VAL A 136 -2.18 16.24 1.51
CA VAL A 136 -3.52 15.80 1.95
C VAL A 136 -3.96 16.55 3.22
N ARG A 137 -3.08 16.69 4.21
CA ARG A 137 -3.38 17.39 5.48
C ARG A 137 -3.63 18.88 5.30
N GLN A 138 -3.01 19.50 4.30
CA GLN A 138 -3.16 20.93 3.99
C GLN A 138 -4.33 21.20 3.04
N SER A 139 -4.91 20.14 2.46
CA SER A 139 -6.05 20.25 1.56
C SER A 139 -7.32 20.68 2.32
N PRO A 140 -8.16 21.51 1.71
CA PRO A 140 -9.47 21.85 2.27
C PRO A 140 -10.49 20.70 2.19
N VAL A 141 -10.18 19.64 1.46
CA VAL A 141 -11.05 18.46 1.34
C VAL A 141 -11.02 17.65 2.63
N PRO A 142 -12.16 17.19 3.16
CA PRO A 142 -12.20 16.32 4.32
C PRO A 142 -11.44 15.01 4.04
N TRP A 143 -10.49 14.63 4.89
CA TRP A 143 -9.57 13.53 4.61
C TRP A 143 -9.43 12.53 5.74
N SER A 144 -9.00 11.34 5.36
CA SER A 144 -8.44 10.31 6.24
C SER A 144 -7.11 9.80 5.67
N ILE A 145 -6.11 9.58 6.53
CA ILE A 145 -4.83 8.96 6.14
C ILE A 145 -4.73 7.62 6.84
N ALA A 146 -4.68 6.54 6.07
CA ALA A 146 -4.53 5.17 6.55
C ALA A 146 -3.14 4.64 6.19
N ARG A 147 -2.35 4.26 7.19
CA ARG A 147 -1.02 3.66 7.01
C ARG A 147 -1.08 2.17 7.25
N ALA A 148 -0.53 1.39 6.32
CA ALA A 148 -0.38 -0.05 6.45
C ALA A 148 1.09 -0.46 6.57
N ALA A 149 1.35 -1.57 7.26
CA ALA A 149 2.63 -2.27 7.21
C ALA A 149 2.84 -2.93 5.84
N GLN A 150 3.94 -3.69 5.66
CA GLN A 150 4.27 -4.29 4.36
C GLN A 150 3.29 -5.40 3.98
N PHE A 151 2.80 -5.35 2.75
CA PHE A 151 1.87 -6.36 2.26
C PHE A 151 2.53 -7.70 1.99
N HIS A 152 1.82 -8.80 2.29
CA HIS A 152 2.24 -10.18 2.06
C HIS A 152 2.71 -10.43 0.63
N TRP A 153 1.94 -10.02 -0.39
CA TRP A 153 2.30 -10.22 -1.79
C TRP A 153 3.63 -9.55 -2.16
N LEU A 154 3.93 -8.37 -1.58
CA LEU A 154 5.18 -7.68 -1.83
C LEU A 154 6.36 -8.43 -1.23
N LEU A 155 6.20 -8.95 -0.02
CA LEU A 155 7.21 -9.77 0.64
C LEU A 155 7.45 -11.09 -0.09
N ASP A 156 6.39 -11.81 -0.50
CA ASP A 156 6.51 -13.04 -1.29
C ASP A 156 7.33 -12.80 -2.55
N ARG A 157 7.01 -11.76 -3.30
CA ARG A 157 7.74 -11.35 -4.50
C ARG A 157 9.20 -11.00 -4.22
N MET A 158 9.46 -10.27 -3.14
CA MET A 158 10.82 -9.90 -2.73
C MET A 158 11.63 -11.14 -2.31
N LEU A 159 11.09 -12.00 -1.47
CA LEU A 159 11.74 -13.21 -0.99
C LEU A 159 11.99 -14.19 -2.15
N GLY A 160 11.04 -14.33 -3.08
CA GLY A 160 11.22 -15.12 -4.30
C GLY A 160 12.36 -14.63 -5.20
N ARG A 161 12.62 -13.32 -5.22
CA ARG A 161 13.79 -12.76 -5.94
C ARG A 161 15.08 -12.99 -5.16
N MET A 162 15.07 -12.80 -3.83
CA MET A 162 16.22 -13.03 -2.98
C MET A 162 16.65 -14.50 -2.98
N ALA A 163 15.70 -15.43 -3.02
CA ALA A 163 15.97 -16.87 -3.05
C ALA A 163 16.75 -17.35 -4.29
N ARG A 164 16.85 -16.52 -5.34
CA ARG A 164 17.68 -16.79 -6.53
C ARG A 164 19.16 -16.47 -6.32
N LEU A 165 19.52 -15.83 -5.22
CA LEU A 165 20.91 -15.54 -4.89
C LEU A 165 21.62 -16.82 -4.45
N PRO A 166 22.94 -16.96 -4.70
CA PRO A 166 23.73 -18.10 -4.22
C PRO A 166 23.69 -18.24 -2.68
N MET A 167 23.53 -17.10 -1.98
CA MET A 167 23.35 -17.01 -0.53
C MET A 167 22.43 -15.85 -0.22
N VAL A 168 21.37 -16.11 0.52
CA VAL A 168 20.34 -15.10 0.88
C VAL A 168 20.76 -14.39 2.16
N PRO A 169 20.98 -13.06 2.13
CA PRO A 169 21.24 -12.29 3.34
C PRO A 169 19.95 -12.10 4.14
N LEU A 170 19.98 -12.51 5.41
CA LEU A 170 18.87 -12.32 6.35
C LEU A 170 19.25 -11.24 7.39
N PRO A 171 18.78 -10.00 7.21
CA PRO A 171 19.03 -8.94 8.16
C PRO A 171 18.32 -9.20 9.50
N ASP A 172 18.94 -8.78 10.59
CA ASP A 172 18.35 -8.84 11.93
C ASP A 172 17.37 -7.69 12.12
N MET A 173 16.13 -7.91 11.70
CA MET A 173 15.02 -6.96 11.78
C MET A 173 13.70 -7.67 11.99
N ALA A 174 12.71 -6.96 12.53
CA ALA A 174 11.34 -7.43 12.66
C ALA A 174 10.43 -6.76 11.62
N MET A 175 9.38 -7.47 11.22
CA MET A 175 8.34 -7.00 10.31
C MET A 175 6.97 -7.49 10.79
N GLU A 176 5.94 -6.77 10.46
CA GLU A 176 4.54 -7.08 10.78
C GLU A 176 3.73 -7.12 9.47
N PRO A 177 3.90 -8.20 8.68
CA PRO A 177 3.28 -8.27 7.35
C PRO A 177 1.76 -8.36 7.41
N VAL A 178 1.09 -7.71 6.46
CA VAL A 178 -0.37 -7.58 6.44
C VAL A 178 -0.95 -8.03 5.10
N ASP A 179 -2.13 -8.61 5.13
CA ASP A 179 -2.89 -8.93 3.93
C ASP A 179 -3.63 -7.71 3.38
N THR A 180 -3.63 -7.54 2.05
CA THR A 180 -4.34 -6.45 1.40
C THR A 180 -5.85 -6.54 1.60
N SER A 181 -6.38 -7.73 1.76
CA SER A 181 -7.80 -7.96 1.97
C SER A 181 -8.26 -7.49 3.36
N ASP A 182 -7.48 -7.76 4.42
CA ASP A 182 -7.74 -7.25 5.77
C ASP A 182 -7.67 -5.71 5.82
N PHE A 183 -6.68 -5.13 5.13
CA PHE A 183 -6.55 -3.68 5.06
C PHE A 183 -7.66 -3.04 4.21
N ALA A 184 -8.14 -3.71 3.17
CA ALA A 184 -9.29 -3.25 2.39
C ALA A 184 -10.57 -3.20 3.24
N ASP A 185 -10.81 -4.19 4.12
CA ASP A 185 -11.91 -4.18 5.07
C ASP A 185 -11.87 -2.95 5.99
N TYR A 186 -10.68 -2.62 6.50
CA TYR A 186 -10.46 -1.42 7.33
C TYR A 186 -10.73 -0.12 6.58
N LEU A 187 -10.33 -0.02 5.32
CA LEU A 187 -10.59 1.16 4.49
C LEU A 187 -12.07 1.31 4.17
N VAL A 188 -12.79 0.22 3.89
CA VAL A 188 -14.23 0.23 3.63
C VAL A 188 -15.02 0.62 4.89
N GLU A 189 -14.62 0.14 6.08
CA GLU A 189 -15.16 0.62 7.36
C GLU A 189 -15.00 2.13 7.48
N SER A 190 -13.83 2.67 7.11
CA SER A 190 -13.53 4.10 7.17
C SER A 190 -14.37 4.94 6.20
N VAL A 191 -14.79 4.38 5.06
CA VAL A 191 -15.75 5.04 4.15
C VAL A 191 -17.07 5.32 4.86
N GLY A 192 -17.59 4.31 5.58
CA GLY A 192 -18.85 4.43 6.31
C GLY A 192 -18.79 5.38 7.53
N GLN A 193 -17.60 5.56 8.11
CA GLN A 193 -17.38 6.43 9.28
C GLN A 193 -17.18 7.90 8.90
N GLY A 194 -16.86 8.19 7.65
CA GLY A 194 -16.52 9.52 7.17
C GLY A 194 -15.09 9.98 7.53
N PRO A 195 -14.74 11.24 7.20
CA PRO A 195 -13.40 11.77 7.37
C PRO A 195 -13.00 11.83 8.84
N SER A 196 -11.85 11.24 9.19
CA SER A 196 -11.41 11.06 10.58
C SER A 196 -9.95 11.49 10.83
N GLY A 197 -9.32 12.17 9.88
CA GLY A 197 -7.93 12.59 9.98
C GLY A 197 -6.96 11.41 9.89
N ARG A 198 -5.91 11.39 10.71
CA ARG A 198 -4.99 10.25 10.78
C ARG A 198 -5.66 9.06 11.47
N LEU A 199 -5.91 8.00 10.71
CA LEU A 199 -6.42 6.73 11.27
C LEU A 199 -5.33 6.00 12.06
N ALA A 200 -5.75 5.03 12.89
CA ALA A 200 -4.82 4.12 13.54
C ALA A 200 -3.98 3.37 12.50
N ASP A 201 -2.72 3.13 12.79
CA ASP A 201 -1.86 2.31 11.93
C ASP A 201 -2.44 0.90 11.81
N PHE A 202 -2.20 0.25 10.68
CA PHE A 202 -2.72 -1.09 10.42
C PHE A 202 -1.57 -2.07 10.17
N GLY A 203 -1.40 -3.01 11.09
CA GLY A 203 -0.41 -4.08 11.04
C GLY A 203 -1.02 -5.44 10.74
N GLY A 204 -0.16 -6.43 10.57
CA GLY A 204 -0.57 -7.83 10.49
C GLY A 204 -0.88 -8.40 11.88
N PRO A 205 -1.34 -9.66 11.95
CA PRO A 205 -1.66 -10.31 13.21
C PRO A 205 -0.43 -10.73 14.02
N GLU A 206 0.76 -10.69 13.43
CA GLU A 206 1.98 -11.20 14.03
C GLU A 206 3.22 -10.36 13.65
N VAL A 207 4.14 -10.22 14.60
CA VAL A 207 5.46 -9.62 14.36
C VAL A 207 6.46 -10.77 14.18
N LEU A 208 7.10 -10.83 13.03
CA LEU A 208 8.05 -11.88 12.65
C LEU A 208 9.43 -11.28 12.41
N THR A 209 10.49 -11.98 12.82
CA THR A 209 11.83 -11.66 12.37
C THR A 209 11.95 -11.96 10.86
N PHE A 210 12.85 -11.28 10.18
CA PHE A 210 13.08 -11.54 8.75
C PHE A 210 13.50 -12.99 8.49
N THR A 211 14.23 -13.59 9.45
CA THR A 211 14.57 -15.03 9.42
C THR A 211 13.31 -15.90 9.47
N GLN A 212 12.39 -15.65 10.40
CA GLN A 212 11.13 -16.42 10.49
C GLN A 212 10.28 -16.27 9.23
N LEU A 213 10.20 -15.06 8.66
CA LEU A 213 9.51 -14.82 7.40
C LEU A 213 10.09 -15.67 6.26
N PHE A 214 11.42 -15.67 6.13
CA PHE A 214 12.08 -16.43 5.08
C PHE A 214 11.99 -17.93 5.29
N ASP A 215 12.12 -18.43 6.53
CA ASP A 215 12.00 -19.85 6.87
C ASP A 215 10.62 -20.40 6.55
N GLN A 216 9.54 -19.67 6.92
CA GLN A 216 8.18 -20.04 6.55
C GLN A 216 8.00 -20.00 5.03
N TRP A 217 8.53 -18.98 4.37
CA TRP A 217 8.46 -18.83 2.92
C TRP A 217 9.10 -20.01 2.20
N GLN A 218 10.38 -20.34 2.50
CA GLN A 218 11.09 -21.43 1.83
C GLN A 218 10.45 -22.80 2.09
N GLN A 219 9.89 -23.02 3.28
CA GLN A 219 9.18 -24.26 3.64
C GLN A 219 7.90 -24.41 2.82
N ILE A 220 7.05 -23.40 2.78
CA ILE A 220 5.74 -23.45 2.11
C ILE A 220 5.90 -23.41 0.59
N ARG A 221 6.78 -22.56 0.07
CA ARG A 221 7.09 -22.48 -1.37
C ARG A 221 7.94 -23.65 -1.89
N LYS A 222 8.43 -24.52 -1.00
CA LYS A 222 9.32 -25.66 -1.30
C LYS A 222 10.56 -25.23 -2.08
N HIS A 223 11.13 -24.10 -1.70
CA HIS A 223 12.29 -23.48 -2.35
C HIS A 223 13.44 -23.33 -1.36
N PRO A 224 14.22 -24.41 -1.09
CA PRO A 224 15.33 -24.36 -0.16
C PRO A 224 16.44 -23.43 -0.71
N ALA A 225 16.96 -22.56 0.13
CA ALA A 225 18.04 -21.64 -0.21
C ALA A 225 19.08 -21.58 0.93
N ARG A 226 20.34 -21.34 0.56
CA ARG A 226 21.39 -21.08 1.55
C ARG A 226 21.22 -19.69 2.11
N THR A 227 21.30 -19.56 3.43
CA THR A 227 21.08 -18.29 4.10
C THR A 227 22.30 -17.84 4.91
N MET A 228 22.46 -16.53 5.07
CA MET A 228 23.48 -15.91 5.91
C MET A 228 22.83 -14.83 6.75
N ARG A 229 22.98 -14.90 8.08
CA ARG A 229 22.52 -13.84 8.98
C ARG A 229 23.41 -12.61 8.81
N VAL A 230 22.78 -11.45 8.66
CA VAL A 230 23.46 -10.16 8.55
C VAL A 230 23.10 -9.32 9.76
N PRO A 231 24.00 -9.21 10.76
CA PRO A 231 23.75 -8.37 11.90
C PRO A 231 23.68 -6.91 11.47
N LEU A 232 22.66 -6.19 11.92
CA LEU A 232 22.54 -4.76 11.75
C LEU A 232 23.00 -4.02 13.01
N PRO A 233 23.69 -2.88 12.88
CA PRO A 233 23.90 -1.99 14.01
C PRO A 233 22.56 -1.64 14.66
N SER A 234 22.49 -1.52 16.00
CA SER A 234 21.24 -1.33 16.74
C SER A 234 20.39 -0.19 16.18
N ALA A 235 21.00 0.97 15.94
CA ALA A 235 20.30 2.13 15.37
C ALA A 235 19.71 1.87 13.97
N ALA A 236 20.37 1.03 13.14
CA ALA A 236 19.86 0.66 11.81
C ALA A 236 18.70 -0.33 11.94
N ARG A 237 18.86 -1.35 12.81
CA ARG A 237 17.81 -2.32 13.11
C ARG A 237 16.55 -1.65 13.65
N ASP A 238 16.69 -0.79 14.67
CA ASP A 238 15.56 -0.08 15.28
C ASP A 238 14.83 0.81 14.26
N ALA A 239 15.60 1.48 13.39
CA ALA A 239 15.03 2.32 12.35
C ALA A 239 14.26 1.54 11.28
N VAL A 240 14.73 0.36 10.87
CA VAL A 240 14.04 -0.49 9.90
C VAL A 240 12.82 -1.15 10.54
N THR A 241 12.93 -1.61 11.78
CA THR A 241 11.81 -2.16 12.54
C THR A 241 10.71 -1.12 12.73
N ALA A 242 11.04 0.12 13.09
CA ALA A 242 10.07 1.22 13.22
C ALA A 242 9.32 1.56 11.92
N MET A 243 9.89 1.22 10.75
CA MET A 243 9.23 1.37 9.44
C MET A 243 8.43 0.12 9.02
N SER A 244 8.44 -0.92 9.82
CA SER A 244 7.91 -2.24 9.45
C SER A 244 6.96 -2.83 10.48
N VAL A 245 6.88 -2.23 11.67
CA VAL A 245 6.02 -2.67 12.77
C VAL A 245 5.16 -1.49 13.21
N SER A 246 3.88 -1.72 13.34
CA SER A 246 2.93 -0.71 13.80
C SER A 246 3.12 -0.40 15.29
N GLY A 247 2.75 0.81 15.69
CA GLY A 247 2.92 1.29 17.06
C GLY A 247 1.76 0.89 17.99
N PRO A 248 1.83 1.30 19.26
CA PRO A 248 0.72 1.11 20.21
C PRO A 248 -0.58 1.75 19.70
N GLY A 249 -1.70 1.07 19.92
CA GLY A 249 -3.03 1.54 19.49
C GLY A 249 -3.35 1.26 18.03
N SER A 250 -2.51 0.49 17.34
CA SER A 250 -2.76 0.05 15.96
C SER A 250 -3.93 -0.93 15.86
N ARG A 251 -4.52 -1.01 14.68
CA ARG A 251 -5.44 -2.07 14.26
C ARG A 251 -4.65 -3.18 13.57
N HIS A 252 -5.14 -4.42 13.66
CA HIS A 252 -4.44 -5.57 13.11
C HIS A 252 -5.36 -6.40 12.21
N GLY A 253 -4.77 -6.93 11.15
CA GLY A 253 -5.39 -7.93 10.29
C GLY A 253 -5.53 -9.29 10.99
N LYS A 254 -6.10 -10.25 10.27
CA LYS A 254 -6.38 -11.61 10.78
C LYS A 254 -5.57 -12.67 10.05
N ILE A 255 -5.24 -12.44 8.78
CA ILE A 255 -4.58 -13.41 7.91
C ILE A 255 -3.09 -13.41 8.22
N THR A 256 -2.56 -14.51 8.75
CA THR A 256 -1.14 -14.69 9.04
C THR A 256 -0.32 -14.86 7.76
N TRP A 257 1.00 -14.61 7.85
CA TRP A 257 1.92 -14.82 6.74
C TRP A 257 1.88 -16.26 6.19
N ALA A 258 1.88 -17.24 7.11
CA ALA A 258 1.85 -18.65 6.73
C ALA A 258 0.51 -19.06 6.07
N GLU A 259 -0.62 -18.55 6.54
CA GLU A 259 -1.94 -18.80 5.93
C GLU A 259 -1.99 -18.20 4.52
N TRP A 260 -1.55 -16.97 4.38
CA TRP A 260 -1.50 -16.29 3.10
C TRP A 260 -0.65 -17.07 2.07
N LEU A 261 0.54 -17.52 2.46
CA LEU A 261 1.41 -18.31 1.59
C LEU A 261 0.77 -19.61 1.11
N ARG A 262 -0.05 -20.27 1.94
CA ARG A 262 -0.73 -21.53 1.58
C ARG A 262 -1.89 -21.32 0.63
N THR A 263 -2.57 -20.19 0.74
CA THR A 263 -3.79 -19.89 -0.05
C THR A 263 -3.48 -19.16 -1.36
N HIS A 264 -2.31 -18.54 -1.49
CA HIS A 264 -1.90 -17.81 -2.68
C HIS A 264 -0.72 -18.52 -3.36
N PRO A 265 -0.86 -18.94 -4.62
CA PRO A 265 0.27 -19.52 -5.37
C PRO A 265 1.38 -18.47 -5.57
N ALA A 266 2.60 -18.93 -5.83
CA ALA A 266 3.70 -18.03 -6.19
C ALA A 266 3.40 -17.31 -7.52
N GLU A 267 3.60 -16.00 -7.55
CA GLU A 267 3.47 -15.17 -8.76
C GLU A 267 4.68 -15.37 -9.73
#